data_f9843f69b965cce2b48ebe201907e2aa
#
_entry.id   f9843f69b965cce2b48ebe201907e2aa
#
_cell.length_a   1.000
_cell.length_b   1.000
_cell.length_c   1.000
_cell.angle_alpha   90.00
_cell.angle_beta   90.00
_cell.angle_gamma   90.00
#
_symmetry.space_group_name_H-M   'P 1'
#
loop_
_entity.id
_entity.type
_entity.pdbx_description
1 polymer ?
#
loop_
_entity_poly.entity_id
_entity_poly.type
_entity_poly.pdbx_seq_one_letter_code
_entity_poly.pdbx_strand_id
1 'polypeptide(L)'
;MAMFLEAAAALGARRGEVLALRWSDLRDGRVTIERSLTQTKNGLQFKGTKAEKPRVVRVPSSTLGKLEAHRERQNGFRRQFGPGYRADLDLIFANPDGTAFRPDSTSATISLLFRRLKLPKGASLHSLRHTHTSHLLANGVPLPVVSARLGHSSPRVTAEIYSHMITGQDDAAADLSDDFQQKNAPEKRAGAGREMFSEFLRTAAGGSAWQRSVCKL
;
A
#
# COMPACT_ATOMS: atom_id res chain seq x y z
N MET A 1 3.58 10.61 -18.29
CA MET A 1 3.35 11.08 -16.90
C MET A 1 2.07 10.48 -16.29
N ALA A 2 0.94 10.37 -17.03
CA ALA A 2 -0.31 9.81 -16.50
C ALA A 2 -0.16 8.40 -15.89
N MET A 3 0.48 7.46 -16.61
CA MET A 3 0.70 6.10 -16.12
C MET A 3 1.57 6.05 -14.84
N PHE A 4 2.54 6.96 -14.72
CA PHE A 4 3.35 7.09 -13.51
C PHE A 4 2.49 7.48 -12.29
N LEU A 5 1.61 8.48 -12.46
CA LEU A 5 0.69 8.92 -11.39
C LEU A 5 -0.28 7.80 -11.00
N GLU A 6 -0.81 7.08 -11.99
CA GLU A 6 -1.71 5.97 -11.74
C GLU A 6 -1.01 4.84 -10.97
N ALA A 7 0.20 4.46 -11.37
CA ALA A 7 0.98 3.46 -10.63
C ALA A 7 1.31 3.93 -9.21
N ALA A 8 1.70 5.19 -9.03
CA ALA A 8 1.96 5.75 -7.70
C ALA A 8 0.73 5.69 -6.79
N ALA A 9 -0.45 6.05 -7.33
CA ALA A 9 -1.71 5.97 -6.60
C ALA A 9 -2.14 4.53 -6.30
N ALA A 10 -2.04 3.63 -7.29
CA ALA A 10 -2.47 2.23 -7.16
C ALA A 10 -1.59 1.41 -6.21
N LEU A 11 -0.29 1.71 -6.14
CA LEU A 11 0.67 1.00 -5.30
C LEU A 11 0.86 1.64 -3.92
N GLY A 12 0.50 2.90 -3.74
CA GLY A 12 0.83 3.66 -2.55
C GLY A 12 2.35 3.82 -2.33
N ALA A 13 3.15 3.64 -3.40
CA ALA A 13 4.59 3.66 -3.31
C ALA A 13 5.17 5.08 -3.25
N ARG A 14 6.38 5.22 -2.70
CA ARG A 14 7.10 6.49 -2.67
C ARG A 14 7.59 6.86 -4.07
N ARG A 15 7.73 8.17 -4.36
CA ARG A 15 8.24 8.67 -5.64
C ARG A 15 9.46 7.90 -6.15
N GLY A 16 10.49 7.81 -5.32
CA GLY A 16 11.74 7.17 -5.70
C GLY A 16 11.60 5.67 -5.94
N GLU A 17 10.69 5.01 -5.24
CA GLU A 17 10.37 3.59 -5.45
C GLU A 17 9.73 3.39 -6.82
N VAL A 18 8.70 4.19 -7.16
CA VAL A 18 8.03 4.11 -8.48
C VAL A 18 9.02 4.39 -9.61
N LEU A 19 9.92 5.38 -9.44
CA LEU A 19 10.96 5.70 -10.43
C LEU A 19 12.00 4.59 -10.61
N ALA A 20 12.16 3.73 -9.62
CA ALA A 20 13.13 2.64 -9.64
C ALA A 20 12.54 1.30 -10.09
N LEU A 21 11.21 1.21 -10.35
CA LEU A 21 10.56 -0.02 -10.77
C LEU A 21 11.07 -0.48 -12.14
N ARG A 22 11.37 -1.77 -12.25
CA ARG A 22 11.76 -2.44 -13.50
C ARG A 22 10.63 -3.34 -13.99
N TRP A 23 10.65 -3.65 -15.27
CA TRP A 23 9.76 -4.66 -15.84
C TRP A 23 10.02 -6.05 -15.25
N SER A 24 11.26 -6.36 -14.92
CA SER A 24 11.64 -7.61 -14.24
C SER A 24 11.11 -7.73 -12.80
N ASP A 25 10.76 -6.60 -12.16
CA ASP A 25 10.13 -6.58 -10.84
C ASP A 25 8.63 -6.95 -10.89
N LEU A 26 8.00 -6.87 -12.08
CA LEU A 26 6.59 -7.17 -12.30
C LEU A 26 6.42 -8.62 -12.77
N ARG A 27 5.87 -9.47 -11.89
CA ARG A 27 5.60 -10.89 -12.18
C ARG A 27 4.24 -11.30 -11.63
N ASP A 28 3.48 -12.04 -12.39
CA ASP A 28 2.18 -12.60 -11.96
C ASP A 28 1.22 -11.58 -11.32
N GLY A 29 1.17 -10.38 -11.90
CA GLY A 29 0.33 -9.29 -11.42
C GLY A 29 0.78 -8.70 -10.07
N ARG A 30 2.01 -8.95 -9.66
CA ARG A 30 2.64 -8.43 -8.45
C ARG A 30 3.91 -7.67 -8.78
N VAL A 31 4.20 -6.62 -8.05
CA VAL A 31 5.45 -5.87 -8.18
C VAL A 31 6.27 -5.98 -6.90
N THR A 32 7.55 -6.28 -7.06
CA THR A 32 8.52 -6.27 -5.96
C THR A 32 9.14 -4.88 -5.85
N ILE A 33 9.01 -4.26 -4.69
CA ILE A 33 9.57 -2.93 -4.39
C ILE A 33 10.75 -3.12 -3.45
N GLU A 34 11.95 -3.06 -4.00
CA GLU A 34 13.20 -3.28 -3.24
C GLU A 34 14.21 -2.14 -3.39
N ARG A 35 13.92 -1.17 -4.28
CA ARG A 35 14.83 -0.10 -4.63
C ARG A 35 14.13 1.24 -4.67
N SER A 36 14.94 2.30 -4.55
CA SER A 36 14.51 3.67 -4.68
C SER A 36 15.53 4.48 -5.48
N LEU A 37 15.08 5.30 -6.41
CA LEU A 37 15.88 6.25 -7.14
C LEU A 37 15.95 7.56 -6.36
N THR A 38 17.17 8.01 -6.07
CA THR A 38 17.44 9.28 -5.41
C THR A 38 18.35 10.15 -6.28
N GLN A 39 18.17 11.45 -6.19
CA GLN A 39 19.04 12.43 -6.80
C GLN A 39 19.97 13.01 -5.73
N THR A 40 21.27 12.95 -5.99
CA THR A 40 22.32 13.48 -5.11
C THR A 40 23.17 14.50 -5.86
N LYS A 41 24.09 15.17 -5.17
CA LYS A 41 25.06 16.05 -5.81
C LYS A 41 25.92 15.32 -6.86
N ASN A 42 26.13 14.01 -6.67
CA ASN A 42 26.90 13.15 -7.56
C ASN A 42 26.07 12.47 -8.65
N GLY A 43 24.81 12.90 -8.88
CA GLY A 43 23.93 12.34 -9.88
C GLY A 43 22.83 11.43 -9.34
N LEU A 44 22.26 10.61 -10.23
CA LEU A 44 21.18 9.67 -9.92
C LEU A 44 21.75 8.38 -9.31
N GLN A 45 21.17 7.92 -8.23
CA GLN A 45 21.59 6.70 -7.54
C GLN A 45 20.39 5.79 -7.25
N PHE A 46 20.48 4.55 -7.70
CA PHE A 46 19.58 3.49 -7.26
C PHE A 46 20.09 2.92 -5.94
N LYS A 47 19.30 3.08 -4.89
CA LYS A 47 19.63 2.55 -3.57
C LYS A 47 18.66 1.45 -3.22
N GLY A 48 19.16 0.36 -2.66
CA GLY A 48 18.30 -0.60 -1.94
C GLY A 48 17.60 0.10 -0.79
N THR A 49 16.46 -0.38 -0.41
CA THR A 49 15.71 0.11 0.75
C THR A 49 16.43 -0.33 2.03
N LYS A 50 17.53 0.38 2.39
CA LYS A 50 18.41 0.01 3.52
C LYS A 50 17.72 -0.15 4.87
N ALA A 51 16.61 0.54 5.08
CA ALA A 51 15.82 0.51 6.30
C ALA A 51 14.51 -0.28 6.17
N GLU A 52 14.17 -0.72 4.98
CA GLU A 52 12.89 -1.36 4.68
C GLU A 52 13.15 -2.67 3.95
N LYS A 53 12.52 -3.73 4.43
CA LYS A 53 12.56 -5.03 3.75
C LYS A 53 11.89 -4.91 2.37
N PRO A 54 12.38 -5.62 1.34
CA PRO A 54 11.67 -5.75 0.07
C PRO A 54 10.22 -6.17 0.34
N ARG A 55 9.29 -5.57 -0.41
CA ARG A 55 7.88 -5.93 -0.30
C ARG A 55 7.27 -6.23 -1.65
N VAL A 56 6.33 -7.16 -1.64
CA VAL A 56 5.58 -7.55 -2.83
C VAL A 56 4.18 -6.98 -2.74
N VAL A 57 3.79 -6.21 -3.75
CA VAL A 57 2.49 -5.54 -3.81
C VAL A 57 1.71 -6.05 -5.01
N ARG A 58 0.47 -6.51 -4.79
CA ARG A 58 -0.44 -6.85 -5.90
C ARG A 58 -0.86 -5.58 -6.62
N VAL A 59 -0.74 -5.61 -7.95
CA VAL A 59 -1.16 -4.53 -8.85
C VAL A 59 -2.64 -4.75 -9.21
N PRO A 60 -3.50 -3.70 -9.15
CA PRO A 60 -4.88 -3.83 -9.63
C PRO A 60 -4.93 -4.23 -11.10
N SER A 61 -5.91 -5.06 -11.48
CA SER A 61 -6.02 -5.58 -12.87
C SER A 61 -6.19 -4.46 -13.89
N SER A 62 -6.93 -3.40 -13.57
CA SER A 62 -7.08 -2.21 -14.41
C SER A 62 -5.75 -1.49 -14.64
N THR A 63 -4.88 -1.46 -13.66
CA THR A 63 -3.54 -0.86 -13.76
C THR A 63 -2.60 -1.75 -14.57
N LEU A 64 -2.73 -3.09 -14.46
CA LEU A 64 -1.93 -4.03 -15.26
C LEU A 64 -2.16 -3.85 -16.76
N GLY A 65 -3.41 -3.82 -17.23
CA GLY A 65 -3.71 -3.61 -18.65
C GLY A 65 -3.14 -2.30 -19.19
N LYS A 66 -3.13 -1.24 -18.36
CA LYS A 66 -2.52 0.04 -18.74
C LYS A 66 -1.00 0.00 -18.73
N LEU A 67 -0.38 -0.80 -17.86
CA LEU A 67 1.07 -1.03 -17.87
C LEU A 67 1.49 -1.80 -19.11
N GLU A 68 0.71 -2.77 -19.57
CA GLU A 68 0.96 -3.48 -20.83
C GLU A 68 0.94 -2.50 -22.03
N ALA A 69 -0.09 -1.67 -22.13
CA ALA A 69 -0.16 -0.63 -23.16
C ALA A 69 1.00 0.39 -23.05
N HIS A 70 1.47 0.66 -21.83
CA HIS A 70 2.64 1.51 -21.60
C HIS A 70 3.93 0.81 -22.10
N ARG A 71 4.08 -0.48 -21.86
CA ARG A 71 5.20 -1.29 -22.34
C ARG A 71 5.30 -1.28 -23.85
N GLU A 72 4.17 -1.43 -24.54
CA GLU A 72 4.15 -1.38 -26.00
C GLU A 72 4.60 -0.03 -26.56
N ARG A 73 4.17 1.08 -25.96
CA ARG A 73 4.66 2.42 -26.32
C ARG A 73 6.17 2.55 -26.09
N GLN A 74 6.67 2.03 -24.99
CA GLN A 74 8.10 2.03 -24.65
C GLN A 74 8.91 1.17 -25.62
N ASN A 75 8.38 0.01 -26.03
CA ASN A 75 8.96 -0.83 -27.07
C ASN A 75 9.06 -0.08 -28.42
N GLY A 76 8.11 0.79 -28.72
CA GLY A 76 8.18 1.70 -29.88
C GLY A 76 9.41 2.62 -29.80
N PHE A 77 9.64 3.27 -28.68
CA PHE A 77 10.85 4.08 -28.47
C PHE A 77 12.12 3.24 -28.53
N ARG A 78 12.13 2.06 -27.91
CA ARG A 78 13.27 1.17 -27.96
C ARG A 78 13.66 0.80 -29.39
N ARG A 79 12.69 0.53 -30.28
CA ARG A 79 12.95 0.28 -31.69
C ARG A 79 13.50 1.53 -32.40
N GLN A 80 12.97 2.71 -32.07
CA GLN A 80 13.38 3.98 -32.68
C GLN A 80 14.80 4.37 -32.30
N PHE A 81 15.18 4.22 -31.02
CA PHE A 81 16.52 4.55 -30.52
C PHE A 81 17.57 3.45 -30.80
N GLY A 82 17.13 2.22 -31.06
CA GLY A 82 18.01 1.09 -31.35
C GLY A 82 19.09 0.89 -30.29
N PRO A 83 20.38 0.76 -30.70
CA PRO A 83 21.47 0.55 -29.71
C PRO A 83 21.67 1.69 -28.70
N GLY A 84 21.17 2.88 -28.99
CA GLY A 84 21.23 4.02 -28.07
C GLY A 84 20.24 3.95 -26.92
N TYR A 85 19.29 3.01 -26.97
CA TYR A 85 18.31 2.86 -25.87
C TYR A 85 18.94 2.16 -24.66
N ARG A 86 18.75 2.75 -23.47
CA ARG A 86 19.26 2.20 -22.19
C ARG A 86 18.41 1.05 -21.67
N ALA A 87 18.45 -0.08 -22.42
CA ALA A 87 17.73 -1.30 -22.08
C ALA A 87 18.25 -1.98 -20.80
N ASP A 88 19.51 -1.71 -20.44
CA ASP A 88 20.17 -2.22 -19.22
C ASP A 88 19.48 -1.80 -17.93
N LEU A 89 18.83 -0.65 -17.94
CA LEU A 89 18.10 -0.14 -16.76
C LEU A 89 16.76 -0.85 -16.55
N ASP A 90 16.15 -1.39 -17.58
CA ASP A 90 14.87 -2.14 -17.56
C ASP A 90 13.71 -1.40 -16.87
N LEU A 91 13.74 -0.06 -16.85
CA LEU A 91 12.79 0.75 -16.07
C LEU A 91 11.39 0.75 -16.70
N ILE A 92 10.37 0.64 -15.84
CA ILE A 92 8.97 0.84 -16.25
C ILE A 92 8.75 2.30 -16.65
N PHE A 93 9.29 3.25 -15.87
CA PHE A 93 9.14 4.68 -16.10
C PHE A 93 10.49 5.29 -16.47
N ALA A 94 10.68 5.49 -17.76
CA ALA A 94 11.92 6.01 -18.34
C ALA A 94 11.64 7.12 -19.36
N ASN A 95 12.68 7.88 -19.68
CA ASN A 95 12.69 8.78 -20.82
C ASN A 95 12.59 7.96 -22.14
N PRO A 96 12.29 8.60 -23.28
CA PRO A 96 12.20 7.91 -24.57
C PRO A 96 13.46 7.14 -24.95
N ASP A 97 14.63 7.55 -24.50
CA ASP A 97 15.93 6.90 -24.71
C ASP A 97 16.24 5.78 -23.67
N GLY A 98 15.29 5.49 -22.76
CA GLY A 98 15.43 4.49 -21.70
C GLY A 98 16.17 4.97 -20.45
N THR A 99 16.66 6.21 -20.41
CA THR A 99 17.30 6.76 -19.21
C THR A 99 16.31 7.02 -18.09
N ALA A 100 16.79 7.03 -16.85
CA ALA A 100 15.93 7.26 -15.69
C ALA A 100 15.38 8.70 -15.65
N PHE A 101 14.14 8.87 -15.27
CA PHE A 101 13.59 10.18 -14.92
C PHE A 101 14.34 10.78 -13.73
N ARG A 102 14.62 12.07 -13.79
CA ARG A 102 15.19 12.80 -12.66
C ARG A 102 14.10 13.06 -11.61
N PRO A 103 14.29 12.64 -10.35
CA PRO A 103 13.29 12.79 -9.29
C PRO A 103 12.76 14.22 -9.12
N ASP A 104 13.65 15.21 -9.17
CA ASP A 104 13.27 16.62 -8.96
C ASP A 104 12.48 17.16 -10.14
N SER A 105 12.90 16.89 -11.37
CA SER A 105 12.15 17.25 -12.59
C SER A 105 10.78 16.58 -12.63
N THR A 106 10.70 15.31 -12.21
CA THR A 106 9.43 14.58 -12.09
C THR A 106 8.48 15.29 -11.11
N SER A 107 8.98 15.67 -9.93
CA SER A 107 8.17 16.41 -8.94
C SER A 107 7.70 17.77 -9.48
N ALA A 108 8.59 18.52 -10.14
CA ALA A 108 8.24 19.80 -10.73
C ALA A 108 7.15 19.66 -11.80
N THR A 109 7.27 18.67 -12.68
CA THR A 109 6.28 18.38 -13.73
C THR A 109 4.92 18.01 -13.12
N ILE A 110 4.90 17.18 -12.08
CA ILE A 110 3.67 16.77 -11.40
C ILE A 110 3.03 17.95 -10.67
N SER A 111 3.82 18.79 -9.99
CA SER A 111 3.33 19.99 -9.32
C SER A 111 2.70 20.96 -10.32
N LEU A 112 3.30 21.12 -11.50
CA LEU A 112 2.74 21.92 -12.58
C LEU A 112 1.42 21.33 -13.10
N LEU A 113 1.36 20.01 -13.31
CA LEU A 113 0.14 19.33 -13.73
C LEU A 113 -0.99 19.49 -12.71
N PHE A 114 -0.70 19.31 -11.41
CA PHE A 114 -1.70 19.46 -10.34
C PHE A 114 -2.24 20.89 -10.25
N ARG A 115 -1.38 21.90 -10.45
CA ARG A 115 -1.82 23.32 -10.56
C ARG A 115 -2.72 23.54 -11.76
N ARG A 116 -2.40 22.99 -12.95
CA ARG A 116 -3.24 23.09 -14.15
C ARG A 116 -4.60 22.42 -13.96
N LEU A 117 -4.64 21.30 -13.24
CA LEU A 117 -5.88 20.59 -12.89
C LEU A 117 -6.64 21.24 -11.72
N LYS A 118 -6.15 22.38 -11.21
CA LYS A 118 -6.76 23.12 -10.08
C LYS A 118 -6.96 22.26 -8.83
N LEU A 119 -6.08 21.29 -8.59
CA LEU A 119 -6.12 20.49 -7.36
C LEU A 119 -5.81 21.37 -6.12
N PRO A 120 -6.27 20.97 -4.92
CA PRO A 120 -6.01 21.72 -3.69
C PRO A 120 -4.53 22.05 -3.49
N LYS A 121 -4.25 23.21 -2.88
CA LYS A 121 -2.89 23.58 -2.49
C LYS A 121 -2.30 22.48 -1.59
N GLY A 122 -1.05 22.08 -1.86
CA GLY A 122 -0.39 20.99 -1.15
C GLY A 122 -0.55 19.60 -1.78
N ALA A 123 -1.38 19.45 -2.83
CA ALA A 123 -1.44 18.21 -3.58
C ALA A 123 -0.06 17.84 -4.15
N SER A 124 0.37 16.61 -3.90
CA SER A 124 1.70 16.08 -4.21
C SER A 124 1.64 14.57 -4.46
N LEU A 125 2.72 13.97 -4.92
CA LEU A 125 2.82 12.51 -4.97
C LEU A 125 2.65 11.86 -3.59
N HIS A 126 3.06 12.56 -2.54
CA HIS A 126 2.88 12.07 -1.17
C HIS A 126 1.39 12.05 -0.77
N SER A 127 0.62 13.04 -1.23
CA SER A 127 -0.84 13.06 -1.03
C SER A 127 -1.52 11.86 -1.69
N LEU A 128 -1.07 11.39 -2.87
CA LEU A 128 -1.62 10.18 -3.48
C LEU A 128 -1.41 8.94 -2.60
N ARG A 129 -0.26 8.84 -1.96
CA ARG A 129 0.03 7.77 -1.01
C ARG A 129 -0.87 7.88 0.23
N HIS A 130 -1.09 9.09 0.76
CA HIS A 130 -2.04 9.32 1.85
C HIS A 130 -3.45 8.93 1.45
N THR A 131 -3.93 9.38 0.28
CA THR A 131 -5.24 9.01 -0.23
C THR A 131 -5.39 7.49 -0.39
N HIS A 132 -4.38 6.81 -0.94
CA HIS A 132 -4.37 5.35 -1.03
C HIS A 132 -4.54 4.69 0.34
N THR A 133 -3.79 5.16 1.33
CA THR A 133 -3.84 4.64 2.70
C THR A 133 -5.19 4.87 3.34
N SER A 134 -5.69 6.11 3.29
CA SER A 134 -6.99 6.49 3.84
C SER A 134 -8.12 5.68 3.21
N HIS A 135 -8.07 5.49 1.88
CA HIS A 135 -9.06 4.70 1.17
C HIS A 135 -9.08 3.23 1.62
N LEU A 136 -7.91 2.61 1.79
CA LEU A 136 -7.83 1.22 2.26
C LEU A 136 -8.35 1.07 3.70
N LEU A 137 -7.97 1.97 4.60
CA LEU A 137 -8.43 1.94 6.00
C LEU A 137 -9.93 2.20 6.11
N ALA A 138 -10.46 3.18 5.38
CA ALA A 138 -11.90 3.47 5.34
C ALA A 138 -12.74 2.31 4.78
N ASN A 139 -12.14 1.43 3.97
CA ASN A 139 -12.79 0.20 3.47
C ASN A 139 -12.45 -1.04 4.31
N GLY A 140 -12.05 -0.86 5.56
CA GLY A 140 -11.88 -1.95 6.52
C GLY A 140 -10.63 -2.82 6.31
N VAL A 141 -9.68 -2.43 5.46
CA VAL A 141 -8.44 -3.20 5.31
C VAL A 141 -7.63 -3.10 6.60
N PRO A 142 -7.24 -4.22 7.22
CA PRO A 142 -6.53 -4.21 8.50
C PRO A 142 -5.25 -3.37 8.44
N LEU A 143 -5.02 -2.55 9.47
CA LEU A 143 -3.88 -1.64 9.56
C LEU A 143 -2.52 -2.31 9.34
N PRO A 144 -2.23 -3.52 9.86
CA PRO A 144 -0.98 -4.22 9.57
C PRO A 144 -0.79 -4.53 8.08
N VAL A 145 -1.87 -4.87 7.36
CA VAL A 145 -1.85 -5.14 5.91
C VAL A 145 -1.54 -3.87 5.14
N VAL A 146 -2.19 -2.75 5.51
CA VAL A 146 -1.92 -1.44 4.90
C VAL A 146 -0.47 -1.02 5.17
N SER A 147 0.00 -1.16 6.41
CA SER A 147 1.38 -0.84 6.80
C SER A 147 2.42 -1.64 5.99
N ALA A 148 2.21 -2.96 5.87
CA ALA A 148 3.07 -3.84 5.08
C ALA A 148 3.08 -3.44 3.59
N ARG A 149 1.90 -3.14 3.02
CA ARG A 149 1.76 -2.68 1.63
C ARG A 149 2.54 -1.39 1.37
N LEU A 150 2.51 -0.46 2.33
CA LEU A 150 3.22 0.81 2.24
C LEU A 150 4.73 0.66 2.49
N GLY A 151 5.17 -0.40 3.14
CA GLY A 151 6.56 -0.58 3.58
C GLY A 151 6.93 0.37 4.71
N HIS A 152 6.04 0.53 5.69
CA HIS A 152 6.41 1.18 6.93
C HIS A 152 7.20 0.21 7.82
N SER A 153 8.20 0.70 8.52
CA SER A 153 9.04 -0.11 9.42
C SER A 153 8.23 -0.71 10.58
N SER A 154 7.12 -0.07 10.95
CA SER A 154 6.21 -0.51 12.01
C SER A 154 4.76 -0.10 11.68
N PRO A 155 3.76 -0.93 12.02
CA PRO A 155 2.34 -0.55 11.97
C PRO A 155 2.01 0.70 12.79
N ARG A 156 2.77 0.97 13.84
CA ARG A 156 2.65 2.18 14.68
C ARG A 156 2.74 3.46 13.85
N VAL A 157 3.64 3.53 12.88
CA VAL A 157 3.77 4.69 11.98
C VAL A 157 2.46 4.94 11.21
N THR A 158 1.80 3.87 10.74
CA THR A 158 0.51 4.00 10.07
C THR A 158 -0.58 4.40 11.06
N ALA A 159 -0.60 3.82 12.26
CA ALA A 159 -1.57 4.13 13.31
C ALA A 159 -1.48 5.61 13.75
N GLU A 160 -0.29 6.13 14.01
CA GLU A 160 -0.08 7.52 14.44
C GLU A 160 -0.56 8.53 13.38
N ILE A 161 -0.33 8.27 12.09
CA ILE A 161 -0.73 9.17 11.00
C ILE A 161 -2.25 9.12 10.77
N TYR A 162 -2.89 7.96 10.96
CA TYR A 162 -4.28 7.72 10.58
C TYR A 162 -5.21 7.40 11.76
N SER A 163 -4.78 7.66 13.01
CA SER A 163 -5.56 7.41 14.23
C SER A 163 -6.95 8.04 14.20
N HIS A 164 -7.07 9.25 13.63
CA HIS A 164 -8.33 9.95 13.50
C HIS A 164 -9.37 9.24 12.59
N MET A 165 -8.94 8.33 11.74
CA MET A 165 -9.82 7.55 10.86
C MET A 165 -10.32 6.26 11.54
N ILE A 166 -9.64 5.83 12.61
CA ILE A 166 -9.98 4.61 13.36
C ILE A 166 -11.05 4.93 14.40
N THR A 167 -11.12 6.16 14.88
CA THR A 167 -12.01 6.62 15.97
C THR A 167 -13.51 6.51 15.63
N GLY A 168 -13.91 6.35 14.39
CA GLY A 168 -15.32 6.20 13.98
C GLY A 168 -15.77 4.75 13.77
N GLN A 169 -14.95 3.76 14.13
CA GLN A 169 -15.26 2.34 13.91
C GLN A 169 -15.83 1.64 15.16
N ASP A 170 -16.03 2.37 16.24
CA ASP A 170 -16.55 1.82 17.50
C ASP A 170 -18.00 1.35 17.36
N ASP A 171 -18.82 2.12 16.64
CA ASP A 171 -20.21 1.76 16.36
C ASP A 171 -20.28 0.44 15.55
N ALA A 172 -19.45 0.30 14.51
CA ALA A 172 -19.37 -0.94 13.73
C ALA A 172 -18.85 -2.13 14.56
N ALA A 173 -17.97 -1.90 15.52
CA ALA A 173 -17.50 -2.93 16.44
C ALA A 173 -18.60 -3.37 17.42
N ALA A 174 -19.41 -2.43 17.89
CA ALA A 174 -20.57 -2.70 18.72
C ALA A 174 -21.63 -3.52 17.96
N ASP A 175 -21.96 -3.12 16.73
CA ASP A 175 -22.90 -3.85 15.85
C ASP A 175 -22.44 -5.30 15.60
N LEU A 176 -21.16 -5.50 15.33
CA LEU A 176 -20.57 -6.84 15.16
C LEU A 176 -20.65 -7.69 16.44
N SER A 177 -20.50 -7.05 17.61
CA SER A 177 -20.66 -7.72 18.91
C SER A 177 -22.11 -8.15 19.14
N ASP A 178 -23.06 -7.29 18.80
CA ASP A 178 -24.49 -7.60 18.89
C ASP A 178 -24.89 -8.71 17.94
N ASP A 179 -24.44 -8.67 16.71
CA ASP A 179 -24.64 -9.74 15.70
C ASP A 179 -24.10 -11.10 16.19
N PHE A 180 -22.91 -11.10 16.80
CA PHE A 180 -22.32 -12.30 17.38
C PHE A 180 -23.16 -12.85 18.54
N GLN A 181 -23.64 -11.96 19.43
CA GLN A 181 -24.49 -12.36 20.54
C GLN A 181 -25.83 -12.91 20.07
N GLN A 182 -26.45 -12.28 19.05
CA GLN A 182 -27.74 -12.74 18.49
C GLN A 182 -27.61 -14.10 17.80
N LYS A 183 -26.54 -14.32 17.01
CA LYS A 183 -26.30 -15.60 16.32
C LYS A 183 -25.94 -16.75 17.25
N ASN A 184 -25.39 -16.45 18.42
CA ASN A 184 -24.98 -17.43 19.42
C ASN A 184 -25.88 -17.43 20.66
N ALA A 185 -26.98 -16.66 20.66
CA ALA A 185 -27.97 -16.71 21.72
C ALA A 185 -28.59 -18.11 21.75
N PRO A 186 -28.57 -18.82 22.90
CA PRO A 186 -29.26 -20.10 23.02
C PRO A 186 -30.75 -19.90 22.76
N GLU A 187 -31.31 -20.73 21.89
CA GLU A 187 -32.79 -20.80 21.74
C GLU A 187 -33.40 -20.81 23.12
N LYS A 188 -34.36 -19.91 23.37
CA LYS A 188 -35.08 -19.80 24.64
C LYS A 188 -35.77 -21.11 25.00
N ARG A 189 -35.04 -22.07 25.57
CA ARG A 189 -35.61 -23.10 26.39
C ARG A 189 -35.83 -22.48 27.77
N ALA A 190 -37.07 -22.29 28.10
CA ALA A 190 -37.50 -21.78 29.39
C ALA A 190 -36.82 -22.59 30.53
N GLY A 191 -35.92 -21.99 31.27
CA GLY A 191 -35.38 -22.55 32.51
C GLY A 191 -33.87 -22.54 32.72
N ALA A 192 -33.00 -22.27 31.73
CA ALA A 192 -31.54 -22.51 31.86
C ALA A 192 -30.68 -21.25 32.05
N GLY A 193 -31.27 -20.09 32.28
CA GLY A 193 -30.55 -18.78 32.22
C GLY A 193 -29.54 -18.51 33.38
N ARG A 194 -29.50 -19.31 34.43
CA ARG A 194 -28.56 -19.11 35.56
C ARG A 194 -27.31 -19.98 35.53
N GLU A 195 -27.35 -21.13 34.88
CA GLU A 195 -26.20 -22.04 34.88
C GLU A 195 -25.12 -21.64 33.87
N MET A 196 -25.48 -21.08 32.73
CA MET A 196 -24.54 -20.72 31.69
C MET A 196 -23.61 -19.54 32.04
N PHE A 197 -24.11 -18.56 32.75
CA PHE A 197 -23.28 -17.44 33.21
C PHE A 197 -22.29 -17.86 34.29
N SER A 198 -22.68 -18.83 35.15
CA SER A 198 -21.78 -19.42 36.14
C SER A 198 -20.71 -20.31 35.52
N GLU A 199 -20.99 -20.93 34.40
CA GLU A 199 -20.05 -21.77 33.65
C GLU A 199 -19.04 -20.94 32.85
N PHE A 200 -19.48 -19.83 32.24
CA PHE A 200 -18.62 -18.84 31.60
C PHE A 200 -17.64 -18.23 32.63
N LEU A 201 -18.11 -17.85 33.80
CA LEU A 201 -17.24 -17.33 34.87
C LEU A 201 -16.28 -18.40 35.42
N ARG A 202 -16.67 -19.69 35.48
CA ARG A 202 -15.79 -20.80 35.87
C ARG A 202 -14.72 -21.07 34.81
N THR A 203 -15.04 -20.99 33.52
CA THR A 203 -14.08 -21.18 32.41
C THR A 203 -13.12 -20.00 32.32
N ALA A 204 -13.59 -18.78 32.56
CA ALA A 204 -12.75 -17.59 32.63
C ALA A 204 -11.82 -17.57 33.86
N ALA A 205 -12.28 -18.11 35.02
CA ALA A 205 -11.49 -18.21 36.26
C ALA A 205 -10.52 -19.41 36.26
N GLY A 206 -10.78 -20.46 35.46
CA GLY A 206 -9.92 -21.63 35.28
C GLY A 206 -8.81 -21.52 34.25
N GLY A 207 -8.56 -20.32 33.74
CA GLY A 207 -7.74 -20.06 32.58
C GLY A 207 -6.23 -20.23 32.75
N SER A 208 -5.72 -21.46 32.68
CA SER A 208 -4.31 -21.74 32.43
C SER A 208 -3.97 -21.88 30.92
N ALA A 209 -4.95 -21.88 30.03
CA ALA A 209 -4.75 -22.05 28.57
C ALA A 209 -4.58 -20.72 27.81
N TRP A 210 -5.20 -19.63 28.25
CA TRP A 210 -5.14 -18.32 27.57
C TRP A 210 -3.80 -17.59 27.72
N GLN A 211 -3.15 -17.75 28.87
CA GLN A 211 -1.84 -17.11 29.12
C GLN A 211 -0.69 -17.72 28.28
N ARG A 212 -0.83 -18.92 27.75
CA ARG A 212 0.22 -19.55 26.94
C ARG A 212 0.17 -19.21 25.45
N SER A 213 -0.92 -18.64 24.95
CA SER A 213 -1.05 -18.27 23.52
C SER A 213 -0.63 -16.83 23.22
N VAL A 214 -0.64 -15.95 24.21
CA VAL A 214 -0.32 -14.51 24.00
C VAL A 214 1.18 -14.21 24.17
N CYS A 215 1.95 -15.11 24.78
CA CYS A 215 3.41 -14.95 24.95
C CYS A 215 4.26 -15.54 23.80
N LYS A 216 3.66 -16.01 22.70
CA LYS A 216 4.38 -16.58 21.54
C LYS A 216 4.09 -15.87 20.21
N LEU A 217 3.67 -14.63 20.23
CA LEU A 217 3.61 -13.77 19.03
C LEU A 217 4.53 -12.56 19.18
#